data_de52eb49105fd30dd926d505f7aee7af
#
_entry.id   de52eb49105fd30dd926d505f7aee7af
#
_cell.length_a   1.000
_cell.length_b   1.000
_cell.length_c   1.000
_cell.angle_alpha   90.00
_cell.angle_beta   90.00
_cell.angle_gamma   90.00
#
_symmetry.space_group_name_H-M   'P 1'
#
loop_
_entity.id
_entity.type
_entity.pdbx_description
1 polymer ?
#
loop_
_entity_poly.entity_id
_entity_poly.type
_entity_poly.pdbx_seq_one_letter_code
_entity_poly.pdbx_strand_id
1 'polypeptide(L)'
;MKILEIIPQLSSGGGERFVVDLCNELSKEHDVTLMVLHSLDKVDFYLKEVSNNVRVVSMNKRMGLDIGLLFRVYRYIRREKPDVVHTHLRAIMYISFAIMRKNGVMYCHTVHSAADKEAGGSFISSGMRKFCFHRQIGRPSGRERV
;
A
#
# COMPACT_ATOMS: atom_id res chain seq x y z
N MET A 1 7.78 -15.23 -0.12
CA MET A 1 7.14 -14.26 -1.04
C MET A 1 7.74 -12.89 -0.81
N LYS A 2 7.72 -12.03 -1.81
CA LYS A 2 8.12 -10.63 -1.70
C LYS A 2 6.88 -9.75 -1.55
N ILE A 3 6.74 -9.11 -0.39
CA ILE A 3 5.54 -8.36 -0.02
C ILE A 3 5.88 -6.88 0.11
N LEU A 4 5.09 -6.03 -0.52
CA LEU A 4 5.21 -4.57 -0.42
C LEU A 4 3.98 -4.02 0.28
N GLU A 5 4.17 -3.58 1.53
CA GLU A 5 3.16 -2.87 2.32
C GLU A 5 3.31 -1.37 2.09
N ILE A 6 2.22 -0.68 1.76
CA ILE A 6 2.26 0.76 1.45
C ILE A 6 1.30 1.51 2.36
N ILE A 7 1.85 2.48 3.09
CA ILE A 7 1.10 3.35 4.00
C ILE A 7 1.43 4.83 3.75
N PRO A 8 0.50 5.77 3.96
CA PRO A 8 0.80 7.18 3.79
C PRO A 8 1.89 7.70 4.73
N GLN A 9 1.80 7.38 6.01
CA GLN A 9 2.69 7.83 7.09
C GLN A 9 2.61 6.85 8.26
N LEU A 10 3.53 6.97 9.24
CA LEU A 10 3.55 6.17 10.47
C LEU A 10 3.20 7.01 11.70
N SER A 11 2.10 7.77 11.63
CA SER A 11 1.59 8.54 12.76
C SER A 11 1.04 7.63 13.88
N SER A 12 0.58 8.24 14.99
CA SER A 12 0.13 7.52 16.20
C SER A 12 -1.28 6.90 16.09
N GLY A 13 -1.70 6.48 14.88
CA GLY A 13 -3.03 5.91 14.64
C GLY A 13 -3.08 4.38 14.78
N GLY A 14 -4.30 3.85 14.96
CA GLY A 14 -4.52 2.39 15.06
C GLY A 14 -4.24 1.64 13.75
N GLY A 15 -4.47 2.28 12.60
CA GLY A 15 -4.16 1.71 11.30
C GLY A 15 -2.65 1.56 11.08
N GLU A 16 -1.87 2.54 11.51
CA GLU A 16 -0.42 2.54 11.45
C GLU A 16 0.17 1.46 12.37
N ARG A 17 -0.36 1.33 13.59
CA ARG A 17 0.00 0.26 14.52
C ARG A 17 -0.21 -1.12 13.89
N PHE A 18 -1.41 -1.33 13.34
CA PHE A 18 -1.74 -2.59 12.68
C PHE A 18 -0.76 -2.93 11.56
N VAL A 19 -0.39 -1.95 10.72
CA VAL A 19 0.54 -2.19 9.60
C VAL A 19 1.94 -2.56 10.09
N VAL A 20 2.43 -1.93 11.15
CA VAL A 20 3.74 -2.26 11.74
C VAL A 20 3.72 -3.68 12.32
N ASP A 21 2.68 -4.03 13.10
CA ASP A 21 2.54 -5.36 13.66
C ASP A 21 2.44 -6.43 12.55
N LEU A 22 1.69 -6.14 11.48
CA LEU A 22 1.58 -7.01 10.30
C LEU A 22 2.93 -7.20 9.59
N CYS A 23 3.66 -6.12 9.33
CA CYS A 23 4.98 -6.18 8.71
C CYS A 23 5.96 -7.03 9.54
N ASN A 24 5.96 -6.82 10.86
CA ASN A 24 6.81 -7.55 11.77
C ASN A 24 6.50 -9.05 11.75
N GLU A 25 5.22 -9.41 11.75
CA GLU A 25 4.81 -10.81 11.71
C GLU A 25 5.15 -11.46 10.36
N LEU A 26 4.80 -10.81 9.25
CA LEU A 26 5.10 -11.32 7.92
C LEU A 26 6.61 -11.45 7.64
N SER A 27 7.43 -10.59 8.23
CA SER A 27 8.88 -10.60 8.03
C SER A 27 9.60 -11.81 8.64
N LYS A 28 8.90 -12.61 9.43
CA LYS A 28 9.45 -13.87 9.97
C LYS A 28 9.61 -14.94 8.88
N GLU A 29 8.77 -14.91 7.85
CA GLU A 29 8.75 -15.92 6.79
C GLU A 29 8.89 -15.35 5.37
N HIS A 30 8.77 -14.02 5.21
CA HIS A 30 8.70 -13.37 3.91
C HIS A 30 9.67 -12.18 3.79
N ASP A 31 10.03 -11.81 2.57
CA ASP A 31 10.77 -10.57 2.27
C ASP A 31 9.78 -9.41 2.25
N VAL A 32 9.75 -8.64 3.34
CA VAL A 32 8.79 -7.55 3.55
C VAL A 32 9.45 -6.20 3.39
N THR A 33 8.84 -5.36 2.55
CA THR A 33 9.19 -3.94 2.45
C THR A 33 8.00 -3.09 2.89
N LEU A 34 8.23 -2.20 3.84
CA LEU A 34 7.27 -1.17 4.25
C LEU A 34 7.61 0.14 3.53
N MET A 35 6.75 0.53 2.60
CA MET A 35 6.85 1.80 1.89
C MET A 35 6.00 2.86 2.56
N VAL A 36 6.64 3.90 3.09
CA VAL A 36 6.00 5.08 3.63
C VAL A 36 6.00 6.17 2.56
N LEU A 37 4.83 6.69 2.20
CA LEU A 37 4.73 7.67 1.12
C LEU A 37 5.30 9.04 1.51
N HIS A 38 5.03 9.51 2.72
CA HIS A 38 5.61 10.73 3.26
C HIS A 38 7.08 10.55 3.65
N SER A 39 7.78 11.64 3.93
CA SER A 39 9.14 11.58 4.48
C SER A 39 9.12 10.93 5.86
N LEU A 40 10.15 10.18 6.18
CA LEU A 40 10.37 9.64 7.53
C LEU A 40 11.01 10.75 8.37
N ASP A 41 10.19 11.46 9.12
CA ASP A 41 10.63 12.47 10.07
C ASP A 41 10.82 11.86 11.46
N LYS A 42 11.47 12.58 12.37
CA LYS A 42 11.65 12.17 13.78
C LYS A 42 10.33 11.95 14.54
N VAL A 43 9.20 12.30 13.91
CA VAL A 43 7.84 12.23 14.45
C VAL A 43 7.14 10.91 14.07
N ASP A 44 7.76 10.05 13.24
CA ASP A 44 7.17 8.76 12.89
C ASP A 44 7.17 7.84 14.12
N PHE A 45 6.03 7.87 14.82
CA PHE A 45 5.85 7.30 16.14
C PHE A 45 6.20 5.80 16.19
N TYR A 46 5.77 5.05 15.19
CA TYR A 46 5.95 3.60 15.14
C TYR A 46 7.21 3.14 14.40
N LEU A 47 8.03 4.03 13.85
CA LEU A 47 9.23 3.63 13.10
C LEU A 47 10.20 2.80 13.93
N LYS A 48 10.31 3.10 15.23
CA LYS A 48 11.18 2.37 16.17
C LYS A 48 10.70 0.96 16.49
N GLU A 49 9.42 0.68 16.24
CA GLU A 49 8.80 -0.62 16.51
C GLU A 49 8.87 -1.55 15.29
N VAL A 50 9.31 -1.05 14.14
CA VAL A 50 9.51 -1.85 12.93
C VAL A 50 10.72 -2.76 13.10
N SER A 51 10.53 -4.06 12.89
CA SER A 51 11.60 -5.06 12.98
C SER A 51 12.73 -4.77 11.99
N ASN A 52 13.97 -5.08 12.38
CA ASN A 52 15.15 -4.99 11.51
C ASN A 52 15.06 -5.89 10.27
N ASN A 53 14.18 -6.88 10.27
CA ASN A 53 13.93 -7.76 9.12
C ASN A 53 13.04 -7.10 8.05
N VAL A 54 12.38 -5.99 8.38
CA VAL A 54 11.53 -5.23 7.46
C VAL A 54 12.35 -4.12 6.80
N ARG A 55 12.38 -4.10 5.48
CA ARG A 55 13.01 -3.00 4.74
C ARG A 55 12.05 -1.79 4.73
N VAL A 56 12.46 -0.68 5.30
CA VAL A 56 11.68 0.57 5.27
C VAL A 56 12.16 1.48 4.15
N VAL A 57 11.23 1.98 3.33
CA VAL A 57 11.51 2.88 2.20
C VAL A 57 10.58 4.08 2.25
N SER A 58 11.12 5.30 2.21
CA SER A 58 10.34 6.53 2.07
C SER A 58 10.27 6.99 0.60
N MET A 59 9.11 7.45 0.18
CA MET A 59 8.90 8.04 -1.14
C MET A 59 8.97 9.58 -1.15
N ASN A 60 9.14 10.22 0.01
CA ASN A 60 9.26 11.67 0.16
C ASN A 60 8.17 12.42 -0.63
N LYS A 61 6.91 12.07 -0.36
CA LYS A 61 5.75 12.69 -1.00
C LYS A 61 5.76 14.20 -0.76
N ARG A 62 5.58 14.97 -1.82
CA ARG A 62 5.40 16.42 -1.73
C ARG A 62 4.03 16.76 -1.17
N MET A 63 3.91 17.97 -0.60
CA MET A 63 2.60 18.46 -0.12
C MET A 63 1.58 18.52 -1.26
N GLY A 64 0.33 18.25 -0.94
CA GLY A 64 -0.77 18.24 -1.90
C GLY A 64 -0.80 17.00 -2.78
N LEU A 65 -1.33 17.14 -4.00
CA LEU A 65 -1.40 16.07 -4.99
C LEU A 65 -0.05 15.92 -5.70
N ASP A 66 0.68 14.87 -5.42
CA ASP A 66 1.98 14.56 -6.03
C ASP A 66 1.80 13.54 -7.16
N ILE A 67 1.57 14.02 -8.39
CA ILE A 67 1.45 13.16 -9.58
C ILE A 67 2.75 12.40 -9.84
N GLY A 68 3.90 13.02 -9.59
CA GLY A 68 5.20 12.37 -9.74
C GLY A 68 5.37 11.13 -8.84
N LEU A 69 4.69 11.10 -7.70
CA LEU A 69 4.69 9.95 -6.81
C LEU A 69 4.06 8.71 -7.46
N LEU A 70 3.01 8.85 -8.27
CA LEU A 70 2.41 7.73 -9.02
C LEU A 70 3.47 7.01 -9.87
N PHE A 71 4.31 7.79 -10.58
CA PHE A 71 5.38 7.23 -11.39
C PHE A 71 6.52 6.66 -10.56
N ARG A 72 6.88 7.29 -9.43
CA ARG A 72 7.92 6.76 -8.53
C ARG A 72 7.51 5.42 -7.92
N VAL A 73 6.26 5.31 -7.43
CA VAL A 73 5.72 4.07 -6.88
C VAL A 73 5.63 2.99 -7.97
N TYR A 74 5.13 3.33 -9.16
CA TYR A 74 5.07 2.40 -10.28
C TYR A 74 6.45 1.88 -10.69
N ARG A 75 7.44 2.77 -10.83
CA ARG A 75 8.83 2.37 -11.13
C ARG A 75 9.42 1.46 -10.06
N TYR A 76 9.13 1.74 -8.80
CA TYR A 76 9.55 0.91 -7.69
C TYR A 76 8.97 -0.50 -7.81
N ILE A 77 7.65 -0.62 -7.98
CA ILE A 77 6.97 -1.91 -8.15
C ILE A 77 7.53 -2.69 -9.34
N ARG A 78 7.78 -2.02 -10.46
CA ARG A 78 8.38 -2.65 -11.65
C ARG A 78 9.79 -3.15 -11.44
N ARG A 79 10.59 -2.43 -10.68
CA ARG A 79 11.98 -2.78 -10.38
C ARG A 79 12.07 -3.93 -9.39
N GLU A 80 11.34 -3.82 -8.30
CA GLU A 80 11.40 -4.77 -7.19
C GLU A 80 10.59 -6.05 -7.45
N LYS A 81 9.58 -5.99 -8.33
CA LYS A 81 8.71 -7.11 -8.71
C LYS A 81 8.16 -7.86 -7.49
N PRO A 82 7.45 -7.19 -6.58
CA PRO A 82 6.81 -7.88 -5.46
C PRO A 82 5.74 -8.85 -5.97
N ASP A 83 5.53 -9.93 -5.23
CA ASP A 83 4.44 -10.87 -5.46
C ASP A 83 3.10 -10.24 -5.05
N VAL A 84 3.11 -9.51 -3.93
CA VAL A 84 1.95 -8.84 -3.35
C VAL A 84 2.26 -7.37 -3.09
N VAL A 85 1.32 -6.50 -3.46
CA VAL A 85 1.28 -5.09 -3.06
C VAL A 85 0.03 -4.87 -2.23
N HIS A 86 0.21 -4.56 -0.96
CA HIS A 86 -0.86 -4.31 -0.02
C HIS A 86 -0.85 -2.85 0.40
N THR A 87 -1.97 -2.17 0.22
CA THR A 87 -2.11 -0.75 0.54
C THR A 87 -3.04 -0.52 1.69
N HIS A 88 -2.73 0.49 2.47
CA HIS A 88 -3.49 0.88 3.66
C HIS A 88 -3.94 2.33 3.56
N LEU A 89 -5.07 2.64 4.17
CA LEU A 89 -5.63 3.99 4.22
C LEU A 89 -5.77 4.61 2.81
N ARG A 90 -5.31 5.82 2.61
CA ARG A 90 -5.39 6.54 1.33
C ARG A 90 -4.26 6.20 0.34
N ALA A 91 -3.36 5.28 0.68
CA ALA A 91 -2.24 4.93 -0.19
C ALA A 91 -2.68 4.31 -1.53
N ILE A 92 -3.88 3.72 -1.60
CA ILE A 92 -4.43 3.10 -2.82
C ILE A 92 -4.43 4.05 -4.03
N MET A 93 -4.57 5.35 -3.82
CA MET A 93 -4.54 6.33 -4.91
C MET A 93 -3.23 6.28 -5.70
N TYR A 94 -2.11 6.03 -5.01
CA TYR A 94 -0.77 6.09 -5.60
C TYR A 94 -0.32 4.81 -6.29
N ILE A 95 -1.10 3.72 -6.19
CA ILE A 95 -0.85 2.48 -6.95
C ILE A 95 -1.78 2.31 -8.16
N SER A 96 -2.72 3.23 -8.39
CA SER A 96 -3.70 3.14 -9.45
C SER A 96 -3.08 2.89 -10.82
N PHE A 97 -1.98 3.59 -11.14
CA PHE A 97 -1.26 3.42 -12.39
C PHE A 97 -0.60 2.02 -12.51
N ALA A 98 -0.11 1.48 -11.40
CA ALA A 98 0.47 0.13 -11.36
C ALA A 98 -0.60 -0.95 -11.57
N ILE A 99 -1.79 -0.78 -10.96
CA ILE A 99 -2.91 -1.70 -11.12
C ILE A 99 -3.42 -1.75 -12.58
N MET A 100 -3.41 -0.61 -13.27
CA MET A 100 -3.85 -0.53 -14.67
C MET A 100 -2.96 -1.33 -15.63
N ARG A 101 -1.70 -1.54 -15.26
CA ARG A 101 -0.74 -2.31 -16.06
C ARG A 101 -0.72 -3.76 -15.60
N LYS A 102 -1.00 -4.71 -16.51
CA LYS A 102 -0.90 -6.15 -16.24
C LYS A 102 0.58 -6.49 -15.98
N ASN A 103 0.93 -6.74 -14.72
CA ASN A 103 2.32 -6.98 -14.29
C ASN A 103 2.50 -8.24 -13.44
N GLY A 104 1.45 -9.06 -13.30
CA GLY A 104 1.50 -10.31 -12.52
C GLY A 104 1.50 -10.12 -11.00
N VAL A 105 1.44 -8.88 -10.51
CA VAL A 105 1.41 -8.56 -9.08
C VAL A 105 -0.01 -8.70 -8.54
N MET A 106 -0.15 -9.32 -7.35
CA MET A 106 -1.41 -9.33 -6.60
C MET A 106 -1.55 -8.01 -5.84
N TYR A 107 -2.69 -7.34 -5.98
CA TYR A 107 -2.98 -6.08 -5.28
C TYR A 107 -4.11 -6.27 -4.29
N CYS A 108 -3.91 -5.84 -3.05
CA CYS A 108 -4.93 -5.81 -2.01
C CYS A 108 -4.95 -4.45 -1.29
N HIS A 109 -6.06 -4.19 -0.60
CA HIS A 109 -6.25 -2.94 0.12
C HIS A 109 -7.05 -3.18 1.39
N THR A 110 -6.57 -2.63 2.52
CA THR A 110 -7.27 -2.64 3.80
C THR A 110 -7.75 -1.25 4.18
N VAL A 111 -9.05 -1.16 4.48
CA VAL A 111 -9.68 0.04 5.03
C VAL A 111 -9.69 -0.08 6.55
N HIS A 112 -9.04 0.87 7.24
CA HIS A 112 -8.89 0.86 8.70
C HIS A 112 -9.92 1.71 9.44
N SER A 113 -10.79 2.42 8.72
CA SER A 113 -11.84 3.26 9.29
C SER A 113 -13.21 2.88 8.74
N ALA A 114 -14.28 3.27 9.44
CA ALA A 114 -15.62 3.11 8.90
C ALA A 114 -15.72 3.81 7.54
N ALA A 115 -16.35 3.12 6.58
CA ALA A 115 -16.43 3.52 5.17
C ALA A 115 -16.85 4.98 4.96
N ASP A 116 -17.65 5.52 5.86
CA ASP A 116 -18.18 6.88 5.83
C ASP A 116 -17.10 7.95 6.03
N LYS A 117 -16.08 7.69 6.87
CA LYS A 117 -14.99 8.64 7.12
C LYS A 117 -13.99 8.67 5.95
N GLU A 118 -13.83 7.56 5.24
CA GLU A 118 -12.97 7.50 4.06
C GLU A 118 -13.72 7.96 2.78
N ALA A 119 -15.04 7.80 2.72
CA ALA A 119 -15.86 8.27 1.61
C ALA A 119 -15.91 9.80 1.50
N GLY A 120 -15.69 10.54 2.60
CA GLY A 120 -15.61 12.02 2.63
C GLY A 120 -14.35 12.61 1.99
N GLY A 121 -13.45 11.79 1.44
CA GLY A 121 -12.32 12.26 0.64
C GLY A 121 -12.76 12.73 -0.75
N SER A 122 -11.93 13.59 -1.36
CA SER A 122 -12.14 14.17 -2.69
C SER A 122 -12.81 13.21 -3.67
N PHE A 123 -13.73 13.71 -4.50
CA PHE A 123 -14.44 12.97 -5.55
C PHE A 123 -13.53 12.10 -6.42
N ILE A 124 -12.31 12.59 -6.72
CA ILE A 124 -11.29 11.88 -7.48
C ILE A 124 -10.82 10.62 -6.72
N SER A 125 -10.57 10.72 -5.42
CA SER A 125 -10.11 9.59 -4.61
C SER A 125 -11.17 8.49 -4.46
N SER A 126 -12.45 8.88 -4.40
CA SER A 126 -13.58 7.95 -4.35
C SER A 126 -13.74 7.18 -5.67
N GLY A 127 -13.61 7.86 -6.82
CA GLY A 127 -13.67 7.24 -8.14
C GLY A 127 -12.53 6.24 -8.38
N MET A 128 -11.31 6.60 -8.00
CA MET A 128 -10.15 5.72 -8.14
C MET A 128 -10.25 4.49 -7.23
N ARG A 129 -10.76 4.62 -6.01
CA ARG A 129 -11.01 3.48 -5.12
C ARG A 129 -12.02 2.50 -5.72
N LYS A 130 -13.15 2.99 -6.22
CA LYS A 130 -14.15 2.16 -6.89
C LYS A 130 -13.58 1.42 -8.11
N PHE A 131 -12.77 2.11 -8.91
CA PHE A 131 -12.13 1.52 -10.08
C PHE A 131 -11.13 0.40 -9.71
N CYS A 132 -10.28 0.62 -8.71
CA CYS A 132 -9.34 -0.38 -8.23
C CYS A 132 -10.04 -1.60 -7.65
N PHE A 133 -11.08 -1.40 -6.83
CA PHE A 133 -11.89 -2.49 -6.25
C PHE A 133 -12.59 -3.33 -7.32
N HIS A 134 -13.19 -2.70 -8.32
CA HIS A 134 -13.92 -3.41 -9.38
C HIS A 134 -13.00 -4.31 -10.22
N ARG A 135 -11.74 -3.92 -10.40
CA ARG A 135 -10.80 -4.72 -11.20
C ARG A 135 -10.21 -5.92 -10.45
N GLN A 136 -10.17 -5.90 -9.12
CA GLN A 136 -9.72 -7.04 -8.30
C GLN A 136 -10.78 -8.13 -8.14
N ILE A 137 -12.07 -7.79 -8.10
CA ILE A 137 -13.17 -8.75 -7.95
C ILE A 137 -13.46 -9.52 -9.25
N GLY A 138 -12.90 -9.10 -10.40
CA GLY A 138 -13.26 -9.58 -11.72
C GLY A 138 -12.58 -10.84 -12.24
N ARG A 139 -11.92 -11.68 -11.40
CA ARG A 139 -11.46 -13.02 -11.84
C ARG A 139 -11.49 -14.05 -10.72
N PRO A 140 -12.52 -14.86 -10.62
CA PRO A 140 -12.33 -16.19 -10.08
C PRO A 140 -11.37 -16.91 -11.02
N SER A 141 -10.23 -17.36 -10.49
CA SER A 141 -9.38 -18.31 -11.20
C SER A 141 -10.20 -19.60 -11.39
N GLY A 142 -10.87 -19.69 -12.54
CA GLY A 142 -11.50 -20.92 -12.94
C GLY A 142 -10.42 -21.92 -13.31
N ARG A 143 -10.33 -22.98 -12.51
CA ARG A 143 -10.19 -24.37 -12.93
C ARG A 143 -9.81 -25.25 -11.75
N GLU A 144 -10.79 -25.65 -11.01
CA GLU A 144 -10.78 -27.04 -10.58
C GLU A 144 -11.85 -27.75 -11.40
N ARG A 145 -11.43 -28.51 -12.37
CA ARG A 145 -12.20 -29.65 -12.88
C ARG A 145 -11.74 -30.85 -12.12
N VAL A 146 -12.60 -31.30 -11.31
CA VAL A 146 -12.60 -32.71 -10.88
C VAL A 146 -12.94 -33.57 -12.09
#